data_162744d7b20f4807f89f1e4a283c4356
#
_entry.id   162744d7b20f4807f89f1e4a283c4356
#
_cell.length_a   1.000
_cell.length_b   1.000
_cell.length_c   1.000
_cell.angle_alpha   90.00
_cell.angle_beta   90.00
_cell.angle_gamma   90.00
#
_symmetry.space_group_name_H-M   'P 1'
#
loop_
_entity.id
_entity.type
_entity.pdbx_description
1 polymer ?
#
loop_
_entity_poly.entity_id
_entity_poly.type
_entity_poly.pdbx_seq_one_letter_code
_entity_poly.pdbx_strand_id
1 'polypeptide(L)'
;MRKMTRMGGNANSEFDERIVQVNRVSKKTKGGNKISFSVLAVVGDRKGKVGVGLGGAPDVSSAVRKAVTYAKKHFLSVPTRGTTIPHQVLVKSGAAQILLKPAPAGTGVIAGGAVRAVVEAAGVRDIVSKILGTKNQASNVYATMEALKKLKVKSEK
;
A
#
# COMPACT_ATOMS: atom_id res chain seq x y z
N MET A 1 13.13 13.54 -4.00
CA MET A 1 12.38 12.29 -4.18
C MET A 1 13.19 11.11 -3.64
N ARG A 2 12.80 10.54 -2.54
CA ARG A 2 13.43 9.30 -2.07
C ARG A 2 12.93 8.15 -2.95
N LYS A 3 13.86 7.49 -3.63
CA LYS A 3 13.57 6.33 -4.47
C LYS A 3 12.93 5.23 -3.60
N MET A 4 11.79 4.70 -4.03
CA MET A 4 11.26 3.46 -3.48
C MET A 4 12.31 2.36 -3.66
N THR A 5 12.88 1.90 -2.57
CA THR A 5 13.86 0.82 -2.61
C THR A 5 13.11 -0.50 -2.78
N ARG A 6 13.23 -1.10 -3.94
CA ARG A 6 12.94 -2.53 -4.07
C ARG A 6 14.00 -3.25 -3.25
N MET A 7 13.62 -3.80 -2.10
CA MET A 7 14.46 -4.81 -1.50
C MET A 7 14.47 -6.02 -2.42
N GLY A 8 15.67 -6.41 -2.85
CA GLY A 8 15.88 -7.64 -3.60
C GLY A 8 15.23 -8.79 -2.85
N GLY A 9 14.05 -9.19 -3.29
CA GLY A 9 13.37 -10.34 -2.72
C GLY A 9 14.23 -11.57 -2.95
N ASN A 10 14.35 -12.39 -1.93
CA ASN A 10 14.81 -13.77 -2.12
C ASN A 10 14.01 -14.37 -3.28
N ALA A 11 14.70 -14.99 -4.24
CA ALA A 11 14.13 -15.56 -5.46
C ALA A 11 13.00 -16.59 -5.21
N ASN A 12 12.69 -16.90 -3.95
CA ASN A 12 11.67 -17.86 -3.53
C ASN A 12 10.48 -17.23 -2.82
N SER A 13 10.33 -15.89 -2.79
CA SER A 13 9.14 -15.31 -2.18
C SER A 13 8.03 -15.17 -3.23
N GLU A 14 6.89 -15.80 -2.98
CA GLU A 14 5.68 -15.67 -3.81
C GLU A 14 5.10 -14.24 -3.80
N PHE A 15 5.61 -13.39 -2.91
CA PHE A 15 5.07 -12.06 -2.65
C PHE A 15 6.08 -10.97 -2.99
N ASP A 16 5.58 -9.91 -3.63
CA ASP A 16 6.33 -8.68 -3.86
C ASP A 16 6.22 -7.80 -2.62
N GLU A 17 7.33 -7.54 -1.97
CA GLU A 17 7.42 -6.72 -0.76
C GLU A 17 7.98 -5.35 -1.09
N ARG A 18 7.26 -4.29 -0.74
CA ARG A 18 7.67 -2.90 -0.96
C ARG A 18 7.63 -2.10 0.32
N ILE A 19 8.66 -1.32 0.55
CA ILE A 19 8.70 -0.35 1.63
C ILE A 19 8.25 0.99 1.06
N VAL A 20 7.14 1.50 1.58
CA VAL A 20 6.58 2.80 1.17
C VAL A 20 7.29 3.93 1.89
N GLN A 21 7.50 3.78 3.19
CA GLN A 21 8.07 4.83 4.02
C GLN A 21 8.83 4.24 5.20
N VAL A 22 9.98 4.84 5.51
CA VAL A 22 10.73 4.58 6.75
C VAL A 22 10.88 5.90 7.50
N ASN A 23 10.37 5.96 8.71
CA ASN A 23 10.47 7.12 9.58
C ASN A 23 11.33 6.80 10.80
N ARG A 24 12.23 7.72 11.11
CA ARG A 24 12.94 7.71 12.37
C ARG A 24 12.12 8.50 13.39
N VAL A 25 11.67 7.83 14.43
CA VAL A 25 10.88 8.45 15.49
C VAL A 25 11.66 8.48 16.80
N SER A 26 11.47 9.52 17.58
CA SER A 26 12.14 9.68 18.85
C SER A 26 11.12 9.93 19.96
N LYS A 27 11.27 9.23 21.07
CA LYS A 27 10.42 9.37 22.26
C LYS A 27 11.25 9.87 23.41
N LYS A 28 10.81 10.96 24.03
CA LYS A 28 11.44 11.46 25.26
C LYS A 28 11.12 10.56 26.44
N THR A 29 12.16 10.12 27.13
CA THR A 29 12.06 9.34 28.38
C THR A 29 12.83 10.05 29.49
N LYS A 30 12.68 9.61 30.75
CA LYS A 30 13.41 10.19 31.90
C LYS A 30 14.92 10.17 31.74
N GLY A 31 15.48 9.19 31.00
CA GLY A 31 16.92 9.02 30.78
C GLY A 31 17.45 9.59 29.47
N GLY A 32 16.63 10.30 28.67
CA GLY A 32 17.00 10.85 27.39
C GLY A 32 16.01 10.51 26.29
N ASN A 33 16.43 10.55 25.03
CA ASN A 33 15.59 10.24 23.89
C ASN A 33 15.76 8.77 23.46
N LYS A 34 14.65 8.04 23.36
CA LYS A 34 14.64 6.71 22.77
C LYS A 34 14.33 6.82 21.28
N ILE A 35 15.24 6.38 20.43
CA ILE A 35 15.09 6.40 18.98
C ILE A 35 14.59 5.04 18.52
N SER A 36 13.57 5.05 17.66
CA SER A 36 13.06 3.87 16.97
C SER A 36 12.72 4.19 15.53
N PHE A 37 12.46 3.15 14.74
CA PHE A 37 12.09 3.28 13.33
C PHE A 37 10.69 2.75 13.11
N SER A 38 9.92 3.48 12.33
CA SER A 38 8.59 3.06 11.88
C SER A 38 8.64 2.82 10.38
N VAL A 39 8.25 1.63 9.96
CA VAL A 39 8.27 1.21 8.56
C VAL A 39 6.86 0.91 8.09
N LEU A 40 6.47 1.49 6.97
CA LEU A 40 5.23 1.19 6.27
C LEU A 40 5.57 0.31 5.07
N ALA A 41 5.06 -0.92 5.07
CA ALA A 41 5.32 -1.90 4.01
C ALA A 41 4.04 -2.35 3.34
N VAL A 42 4.13 -2.63 2.06
CA VAL A 42 3.06 -3.21 1.26
C VAL A 42 3.55 -4.53 0.69
N VAL A 43 2.74 -5.57 0.83
CA VAL A 43 3.04 -6.92 0.35
C VAL A 43 1.88 -7.38 -0.55
N GLY A 44 2.20 -7.93 -1.71
CA GLY A 44 1.19 -8.43 -2.63
C GLY A 44 1.73 -9.54 -3.52
N ASP A 45 0.84 -10.35 -4.05
CA ASP A 45 1.19 -11.46 -4.96
C ASP A 45 1.07 -11.09 -6.44
N ARG A 46 0.65 -9.86 -6.74
CA ARG A 46 0.33 -9.37 -8.10
C ARG A 46 -0.78 -10.15 -8.80
N LYS A 47 -1.53 -10.95 -8.06
CA LYS A 47 -2.65 -11.77 -8.55
C LYS A 47 -3.98 -11.42 -7.90
N GLY A 48 -4.07 -10.24 -7.30
CA GLY A 48 -5.27 -9.74 -6.65
C GLY A 48 -5.27 -9.79 -5.13
N LYS A 49 -4.15 -10.15 -4.50
CA LYS A 49 -4.01 -10.08 -3.04
C LYS A 49 -2.99 -9.04 -2.64
N VAL A 50 -3.34 -8.20 -1.70
CA VAL A 50 -2.47 -7.15 -1.17
C VAL A 50 -2.68 -7.00 0.34
N GLY A 51 -1.61 -6.75 1.06
CA GLY A 51 -1.64 -6.46 2.47
C GLY A 51 -0.74 -5.27 2.80
N VAL A 52 -1.09 -4.55 3.84
CA VAL A 52 -0.35 -3.40 4.32
C VAL A 52 -0.01 -3.60 5.79
N GLY A 53 1.19 -3.29 6.18
CA GLY A 53 1.64 -3.37 7.56
C GLY A 53 2.48 -2.17 7.96
N LEU A 54 2.27 -1.74 9.20
CA LEU A 54 3.09 -0.73 9.86
C LEU A 54 3.83 -1.39 11.02
N GLY A 55 5.14 -1.35 10.98
CA GLY A 55 5.99 -1.95 12.02
C GLY A 55 6.91 -0.94 12.67
N GLY A 56 7.03 -1.00 13.99
CA GLY A 56 7.97 -0.19 14.77
C GLY A 56 8.98 -1.05 15.53
N ALA A 57 10.24 -0.68 15.48
CA ALA A 57 11.31 -1.35 16.19
C ALA A 57 12.51 -0.40 16.40
N PRO A 58 13.43 -0.71 17.35
CA PRO A 58 14.64 0.08 17.52
C PRO A 58 15.59 0.03 16.32
N ASP A 59 15.43 -0.96 15.45
CA ASP A 59 16.25 -1.24 14.27
C ASP A 59 15.39 -1.32 13.02
N VAL A 60 15.91 -0.85 11.90
CA VAL A 60 15.19 -0.84 10.61
C VAL A 60 14.85 -2.26 10.13
N SER A 61 15.80 -3.19 10.22
CA SER A 61 15.58 -4.58 9.79
C SER A 61 14.45 -5.25 10.56
N SER A 62 14.42 -5.06 11.87
CA SER A 62 13.35 -5.60 12.72
C SER A 62 12.00 -4.94 12.43
N ALA A 63 12.00 -3.62 12.20
CA ALA A 63 10.79 -2.89 11.83
C ALA A 63 10.21 -3.39 10.48
N VAL A 64 11.06 -3.62 9.50
CA VAL A 64 10.66 -4.18 8.19
C VAL A 64 10.05 -5.58 8.37
N ARG A 65 10.68 -6.45 9.14
CA ARG A 65 10.16 -7.81 9.41
C ARG A 65 8.79 -7.77 10.07
N LYS A 66 8.60 -6.90 11.05
CA LYS A 66 7.29 -6.72 11.72
C LYS A 66 6.23 -6.22 10.76
N ALA A 67 6.55 -5.22 9.95
CA ALA A 67 5.62 -4.66 8.97
C ALA A 67 5.20 -5.70 7.93
N VAL A 68 6.16 -6.44 7.38
CA VAL A 68 5.91 -7.50 6.39
C VAL A 68 5.10 -8.65 7.00
N THR A 69 5.43 -9.10 8.20
CA THR A 69 4.69 -10.15 8.89
C THR A 69 3.25 -9.75 9.15
N TYR A 70 3.02 -8.52 9.60
CA TYR A 70 1.68 -7.99 9.80
C TYR A 70 0.90 -7.91 8.48
N ALA A 71 1.54 -7.42 7.43
CA ALA A 71 0.92 -7.33 6.10
C ALA A 71 0.51 -8.71 5.57
N LYS A 72 1.35 -9.71 5.73
CA LYS A 72 1.05 -11.10 5.32
C LYS A 72 -0.12 -11.72 6.08
N LYS A 73 -0.37 -11.30 7.30
CA LYS A 73 -1.52 -11.76 8.09
C LYS A 73 -2.85 -11.09 7.71
N HIS A 74 -2.80 -9.97 7.05
CA HIS A 74 -3.97 -9.13 6.75
C HIS A 74 -4.11 -8.87 5.24
N PHE A 75 -4.16 -9.94 4.46
CA PHE A 75 -4.38 -9.85 3.02
C PHE A 75 -5.82 -9.49 2.69
N LEU A 76 -5.95 -8.63 1.71
CA LEU A 76 -7.21 -8.27 1.08
C LEU A 76 -7.24 -8.83 -0.34
N SER A 77 -8.33 -9.48 -0.70
CA SER A 77 -8.59 -9.90 -2.07
C SER A 77 -9.21 -8.73 -2.84
N VAL A 78 -8.58 -8.33 -3.92
CA VAL A 78 -9.01 -7.20 -4.75
C VAL A 78 -9.73 -7.73 -5.98
N PRO A 79 -11.02 -7.41 -6.19
CA PRO A 79 -11.69 -7.75 -7.43
C PRO A 79 -11.15 -6.91 -8.57
N THR A 80 -10.70 -7.55 -9.64
CA THR A 80 -10.21 -6.90 -10.84
C THR A 80 -11.07 -7.29 -12.05
N ARG A 81 -11.14 -6.38 -13.01
CA ARG A 81 -11.77 -6.65 -14.30
C ARG A 81 -10.69 -6.57 -15.39
N GLY A 82 -10.18 -7.71 -15.81
CA GLY A 82 -9.04 -7.76 -16.70
C GLY A 82 -7.79 -7.15 -16.06
N THR A 83 -7.29 -6.05 -16.61
CA THR A 83 -6.10 -5.34 -16.12
C THR A 83 -6.42 -4.14 -15.24
N THR A 84 -7.70 -3.84 -15.02
CA THR A 84 -8.17 -2.65 -14.29
C THR A 84 -9.18 -3.01 -13.20
N ILE A 85 -9.70 -1.99 -12.51
CA ILE A 85 -10.74 -2.13 -11.50
C ILE A 85 -12.14 -2.13 -12.15
N PRO A 86 -13.16 -2.73 -11.49
CA PRO A 86 -14.51 -2.83 -12.09
C PRO A 86 -15.24 -1.51 -12.27
N HIS A 87 -15.03 -0.56 -11.37
CA HIS A 87 -15.74 0.73 -11.37
C HIS A 87 -14.98 1.81 -10.63
N GLN A 88 -15.40 3.05 -10.79
CA GLN A 88 -14.87 4.20 -10.07
C GLN A 88 -15.25 4.14 -8.59
N VAL A 89 -14.30 4.50 -7.73
CA VAL A 89 -14.49 4.58 -6.27
C VAL A 89 -13.88 5.88 -5.75
N LEU A 90 -14.61 6.56 -4.89
CA LEU A 90 -14.11 7.67 -4.10
C LEU A 90 -14.28 7.31 -2.61
N VAL A 91 -13.19 7.30 -1.87
CA VAL A 91 -13.18 6.97 -0.45
C VAL A 91 -12.55 8.08 0.36
N LYS A 92 -13.18 8.41 1.46
CA LYS A 92 -12.64 9.30 2.49
C LYS A 92 -12.44 8.51 3.78
N SER A 93 -11.19 8.44 4.24
CA SER A 93 -10.82 7.80 5.50
C SER A 93 -10.02 8.79 6.33
N GLY A 94 -10.64 9.32 7.40
CA GLY A 94 -10.04 10.40 8.18
C GLY A 94 -9.78 11.64 7.31
N ALA A 95 -8.53 12.09 7.28
CA ALA A 95 -8.10 13.19 6.41
C ALA A 95 -7.75 12.77 4.99
N ALA A 96 -7.60 11.47 4.74
CA ALA A 96 -7.25 10.94 3.44
C ALA A 96 -8.49 10.80 2.55
N GLN A 97 -8.36 11.24 1.31
CA GLN A 97 -9.40 11.10 0.30
C GLN A 97 -8.76 10.61 -0.99
N ILE A 98 -9.19 9.47 -1.48
CA ILE A 98 -8.62 8.79 -2.64
C ILE A 98 -9.70 8.55 -3.69
N LEU A 99 -9.41 8.95 -4.91
CA LEU A 99 -10.23 8.67 -6.08
C LEU A 99 -9.52 7.62 -6.94
N LEU A 100 -10.21 6.53 -7.24
CA LEU A 100 -9.75 5.49 -8.17
C LEU A 100 -10.71 5.43 -9.36
N LYS A 101 -10.16 5.45 -10.57
CA LYS A 101 -10.92 5.31 -11.82
C LYS A 101 -10.36 4.16 -12.64
N PRO A 102 -11.21 3.32 -13.25
CA PRO A 102 -10.73 2.34 -14.22
C PRO A 102 -10.16 3.03 -15.46
N ALA A 103 -9.21 2.37 -16.10
CA ALA A 103 -8.56 2.88 -17.30
C ALA A 103 -8.51 1.81 -18.38
N PRO A 104 -8.49 2.18 -19.67
CA PRO A 104 -8.35 1.22 -20.74
C PRO A 104 -6.97 0.56 -20.73
N ALA A 105 -6.87 -0.63 -21.32
CA ALA A 105 -5.62 -1.38 -21.43
C ALA A 105 -4.54 -0.53 -22.12
N GLY A 106 -3.33 -0.57 -21.58
CA GLY A 106 -2.19 0.19 -22.07
C GLY A 106 -1.97 1.55 -21.41
N THR A 107 -2.91 2.02 -20.56
CA THR A 107 -2.77 3.30 -19.85
C THR A 107 -1.65 3.26 -18.78
N GLY A 108 -1.46 2.12 -18.15
CA GLY A 108 -0.53 1.96 -17.03
C GLY A 108 -1.08 2.50 -15.71
N VAL A 109 -0.24 2.52 -14.69
CA VAL A 109 -0.60 3.03 -13.36
C VAL A 109 -0.28 4.51 -13.28
N ILE A 110 -1.31 5.34 -13.20
CA ILE A 110 -1.20 6.79 -13.00
C ILE A 110 -1.72 7.10 -11.60
N ALA A 111 -0.82 7.17 -10.63
CA ALA A 111 -1.17 7.33 -9.23
C ALA A 111 -0.03 7.97 -8.44
N GLY A 112 -0.37 8.57 -7.30
CA GLY A 112 0.61 9.03 -6.32
C GLY A 112 1.39 7.86 -5.70
N GLY A 113 2.55 8.12 -5.11
CA GLY A 113 3.47 7.07 -4.66
C GLY A 113 2.86 6.02 -3.73
N ALA A 114 2.07 6.44 -2.75
CA ALA A 114 1.44 5.53 -1.80
C ALA A 114 0.40 4.63 -2.47
N VAL A 115 -0.48 5.20 -3.27
CA VAL A 115 -1.53 4.48 -4.01
C VAL A 115 -0.90 3.54 -5.03
N ARG A 116 0.11 4.01 -5.74
CA ARG A 116 0.84 3.22 -6.74
C ARG A 116 1.44 1.95 -6.16
N ALA A 117 2.08 2.05 -5.00
CA ALA A 117 2.65 0.88 -4.31
C ALA A 117 1.59 -0.19 -4.03
N VAL A 118 0.42 0.21 -3.55
CA VAL A 118 -0.68 -0.71 -3.23
C VAL A 118 -1.26 -1.36 -4.48
N VAL A 119 -1.59 -0.57 -5.51
CA VAL A 119 -2.23 -1.11 -6.71
C VAL A 119 -1.30 -1.99 -7.55
N GLU A 120 -0.03 -1.65 -7.61
CA GLU A 120 0.96 -2.49 -8.29
C GLU A 120 1.18 -3.82 -7.56
N ALA A 121 1.22 -3.81 -6.22
CA ALA A 121 1.32 -5.03 -5.42
C ALA A 121 0.07 -5.91 -5.55
N ALA A 122 -1.10 -5.32 -5.73
CA ALA A 122 -2.34 -6.03 -6.00
C ALA A 122 -2.42 -6.63 -7.40
N GLY A 123 -1.58 -6.19 -8.33
CA GLY A 123 -1.56 -6.67 -9.71
C GLY A 123 -2.43 -5.89 -10.68
N VAL A 124 -2.97 -4.76 -10.28
CA VAL A 124 -3.68 -3.84 -11.18
C VAL A 124 -2.68 -3.15 -12.10
N ARG A 125 -2.89 -3.22 -13.41
CA ARG A 125 -1.98 -2.67 -14.42
C ARG A 125 -2.41 -1.34 -14.99
N ASP A 126 -3.71 -1.10 -15.07
CA ASP A 126 -4.27 0.09 -15.70
C ASP A 126 -5.26 0.75 -14.75
N ILE A 127 -4.85 1.85 -14.16
CA ILE A 127 -5.66 2.59 -13.21
C ILE A 127 -5.24 4.06 -13.18
N VAL A 128 -6.22 4.93 -13.01
CA VAL A 128 -6.00 6.36 -12.77
C VAL A 128 -6.46 6.69 -11.36
N SER A 129 -5.62 7.36 -10.61
CA SER A 129 -5.90 7.71 -9.22
C SER A 129 -5.46 9.13 -8.91
N LYS A 130 -6.16 9.74 -7.96
CA LYS A 130 -5.78 11.05 -7.43
C LYS A 130 -5.95 11.07 -5.91
N ILE A 131 -4.94 11.58 -5.23
CA ILE A 131 -4.96 11.86 -3.81
C ILE A 131 -5.52 13.27 -3.62
N LEU A 132 -6.69 13.40 -3.02
CA LEU A 132 -7.42 14.66 -2.87
C LEU A 132 -7.32 15.26 -1.46
N GLY A 133 -6.89 14.48 -0.48
CA GLY A 133 -6.81 14.88 0.91
C GLY A 133 -5.39 15.14 1.40
N THR A 134 -5.01 14.44 2.46
CA THR A 134 -3.71 14.60 3.11
C THR A 134 -2.54 14.06 2.28
N LYS A 135 -1.34 14.59 2.55
CA LYS A 135 -0.08 14.08 2.01
C LYS A 135 0.51 12.93 2.84
N ASN A 136 -0.11 12.56 3.95
CA ASN A 136 0.38 11.48 4.81
C ASN A 136 0.30 10.14 4.09
N GLN A 137 1.43 9.51 3.87
CA GLN A 137 1.50 8.26 3.12
C GLN A 137 0.78 7.09 3.80
N ALA A 138 0.89 6.96 5.12
CA ALA A 138 0.20 5.92 5.87
C ALA A 138 -1.32 6.04 5.73
N SER A 139 -1.86 7.24 5.90
CA SER A 139 -3.29 7.50 5.73
C SER A 139 -3.76 7.19 4.30
N ASN A 140 -2.97 7.56 3.30
CA ASN A 140 -3.28 7.31 1.89
C ASN A 140 -3.24 5.82 1.55
N VAL A 141 -2.29 5.07 2.09
CA VAL A 141 -2.22 3.60 1.90
C VAL A 141 -3.43 2.92 2.50
N TYR A 142 -3.81 3.25 3.73
CA TYR A 142 -5.00 2.69 4.36
C TYR A 142 -6.30 3.09 3.67
N ALA A 143 -6.40 4.33 3.22
CA ALA A 143 -7.55 4.78 2.43
C ALA A 143 -7.66 4.02 1.08
N THR A 144 -6.54 3.74 0.45
CA THR A 144 -6.49 2.92 -0.77
C THR A 144 -6.97 1.50 -0.50
N MET A 145 -6.55 0.90 0.62
CA MET A 145 -7.03 -0.42 1.03
C MET A 145 -8.55 -0.44 1.24
N GLU A 146 -9.11 0.59 1.87
CA GLU A 146 -10.56 0.72 2.01
C GLU A 146 -11.28 0.90 0.67
N ALA A 147 -10.69 1.66 -0.25
CA ALA A 147 -11.23 1.83 -1.60
C ALA A 147 -11.29 0.50 -2.33
N LEU A 148 -10.24 -0.30 -2.24
CA LEU A 148 -10.19 -1.63 -2.85
C LEU A 148 -11.21 -2.60 -2.24
N LYS A 149 -11.49 -2.49 -0.93
CA LYS A 149 -12.55 -3.27 -0.27
C LYS A 149 -13.94 -2.92 -0.79
N LYS A 150 -14.16 -1.69 -1.19
CA LYS A 150 -15.46 -1.23 -1.69
C LYS A 150 -15.73 -1.57 -3.14
N LEU A 151 -14.72 -2.10 -3.85
CA LEU A 151 -14.90 -2.56 -5.22
C LEU A 151 -15.81 -3.78 -5.26
N LYS A 152 -16.81 -3.76 -6.15
CA LYS A 152 -17.75 -4.86 -6.35
C LYS A 152 -17.76 -5.24 -7.82
N VAL A 153 -17.54 -6.52 -8.10
CA VAL A 153 -17.77 -7.06 -9.43
C VAL A 153 -19.28 -7.21 -9.60
N LYS A 154 -19.87 -6.51 -10.57
CA LYS A 154 -21.22 -6.81 -10.98
C LYS A 154 -21.21 -8.18 -11.64
N SER A 155 -21.87 -9.15 -11.01
CA SER A 155 -22.16 -10.40 -11.69
C SER A 155 -23.09 -10.08 -12.87
N GLU A 156 -22.61 -10.30 -14.06
CA GLU A 156 -23.48 -10.27 -15.23
C GLU A 156 -24.47 -11.44 -15.08
N LYS A 157 -25.73 -11.08 -14.89
CA LYS A 157 -26.81 -12.07 -14.99
C LYS A 157 -27.08 -12.34 -16.47
#